data_de97699c3591db1c3ac26fc7ae862dd0
#
_entry.id   de97699c3591db1c3ac26fc7ae862dd0
#
_cell.length_a   1.000
_cell.length_b   1.000
_cell.length_c   1.000
_cell.angle_alpha   90.00
_cell.angle_beta   90.00
_cell.angle_gamma   90.00
#
_symmetry.space_group_name_H-M   'P 1'
#
loop_
_entity.id
_entity.type
_entity.pdbx_description
1 polymer ?
#
loop_
_entity_poly.entity_id
_entity_poly.type
_entity_poly.pdbx_seq_one_letter_code
_entity_poly.pdbx_strand_id
1 'polypeptide(L)'
;MPNYRKAILITYPIQQAINEAKSLADAAGYSVIKTVTPRQITKSRFGIGRGKAEEVKEIVKEIKPDVIIFDETIKPTQIYNLASLCKVEIIDRERLILEIFERRASTAESHIQIKLAQLRYDMARAREKVRLARAGEQPGFYGLGKYEADIYFLDIRRRAAMLKKKLEKEETRRQLHRNQRAKIGLPTVSLAGYTSVGKTTLFNKMTGETKVTGQGIFTTLSTFTRAIDLQGGKVLLNDTIGFISKLPPYMIDAFKSTLDELAYASLALLVLDISEPVDEIKRKFESSRDVINEFEVPDTKIIYVLNKADLTTVEDAFHKADQIGILDSKRLLAVSAKTGYNIDQLKNLMTSVLFETKKVRGK
;
A
#
# COMPACT_ATOMS: atom_id res chain seq x y z
N MET A 1 4.09 -20.07 -18.00
CA MET A 1 2.97 -19.27 -17.46
C MET A 1 3.11 -19.27 -15.95
N PRO A 2 2.98 -18.16 -15.25
CA PRO A 2 2.99 -18.18 -13.79
C PRO A 2 1.85 -19.06 -13.30
N ASN A 3 2.17 -19.98 -12.42
CA ASN A 3 1.20 -20.93 -11.85
C ASN A 3 0.38 -20.20 -10.80
N TYR A 4 -0.74 -19.58 -11.19
CA TYR A 4 -1.64 -18.88 -10.27
C TYR A 4 -2.38 -19.89 -9.39
N ARG A 5 -2.33 -19.71 -8.07
CA ARG A 5 -3.14 -20.50 -7.13
C ARG A 5 -4.61 -20.09 -7.25
N LYS A 6 -5.52 -21.04 -7.27
CA LYS A 6 -6.96 -20.81 -7.37
C LYS A 6 -7.51 -20.32 -6.03
N ALA A 7 -8.25 -19.21 -6.04
CA ALA A 7 -8.79 -18.61 -4.83
C ALA A 7 -10.30 -18.38 -4.89
N ILE A 8 -10.96 -18.58 -3.75
CA ILE A 8 -12.28 -18.02 -3.46
C ILE A 8 -12.07 -16.71 -2.71
N LEU A 9 -12.70 -15.63 -3.16
CA LEU A 9 -12.64 -14.32 -2.53
C LEU A 9 -13.90 -14.05 -1.70
N ILE A 10 -13.72 -13.69 -0.42
CA ILE A 10 -14.81 -13.22 0.45
C ILE A 10 -14.60 -11.72 0.67
N THR A 11 -15.55 -10.90 0.20
CA THR A 11 -15.45 -9.42 0.29
C THR A 11 -16.85 -8.79 0.43
N TYR A 12 -16.88 -7.46 0.60
CA TYR A 12 -18.11 -6.70 0.72
C TYR A 12 -18.93 -6.67 -0.57
N PRO A 13 -20.28 -6.56 -0.50
CA PRO A 13 -21.17 -6.49 -1.68
C PRO A 13 -21.16 -5.09 -2.32
N ILE A 14 -19.97 -4.55 -2.55
CA ILE A 14 -19.72 -3.23 -3.14
C ILE A 14 -18.75 -3.44 -4.31
N GLN A 15 -19.12 -2.99 -5.51
CA GLN A 15 -18.34 -3.27 -6.72
C GLN A 15 -16.90 -2.78 -6.62
N GLN A 16 -16.66 -1.62 -6.02
CA GLN A 16 -15.32 -1.06 -5.81
C GLN A 16 -14.47 -1.96 -4.91
N ALA A 17 -15.05 -2.46 -3.79
CA ALA A 17 -14.36 -3.38 -2.88
C ALA A 17 -14.03 -4.70 -3.59
N ILE A 18 -14.96 -5.23 -4.40
CA ILE A 18 -14.74 -6.45 -5.19
C ILE A 18 -13.58 -6.23 -6.17
N ASN A 19 -13.54 -5.10 -6.87
CA ASN A 19 -12.49 -4.80 -7.85
C ASN A 19 -11.13 -4.62 -7.18
N GLU A 20 -11.06 -3.89 -6.06
CA GLU A 20 -9.82 -3.70 -5.28
C GLU A 20 -9.31 -5.05 -4.76
N ALA A 21 -10.17 -5.86 -4.14
CA ALA A 21 -9.80 -7.16 -3.59
C ALA A 21 -9.34 -8.16 -4.66
N LYS A 22 -9.98 -8.17 -5.84
CA LYS A 22 -9.52 -8.96 -6.99
C LYS A 22 -8.16 -8.52 -7.49
N SER A 23 -7.92 -7.21 -7.56
CA SER A 23 -6.62 -6.66 -7.97
C SER A 23 -5.52 -6.98 -6.96
N LEU A 24 -5.84 -7.00 -5.66
CA LEU A 24 -4.92 -7.47 -4.61
C LEU A 24 -4.59 -8.95 -4.77
N ALA A 25 -5.60 -9.78 -4.98
CA ALA A 25 -5.42 -11.22 -5.19
C ALA A 25 -4.54 -11.51 -6.41
N ASP A 26 -4.78 -10.84 -7.53
CA ASP A 26 -3.97 -10.95 -8.75
C ASP A 26 -2.52 -10.52 -8.51
N ALA A 27 -2.30 -9.39 -7.85
CA ALA A 27 -0.96 -8.90 -7.50
C ALA A 27 -0.19 -9.87 -6.59
N ALA A 28 -0.89 -10.63 -5.74
CA ALA A 28 -0.33 -11.70 -4.92
C ALA A 28 -0.18 -13.04 -5.68
N GLY A 29 -0.61 -13.11 -6.95
CA GLY A 29 -0.52 -14.31 -7.79
C GLY A 29 -1.61 -15.34 -7.50
N TYR A 30 -2.80 -14.87 -7.15
CA TYR A 30 -3.99 -15.68 -7.00
C TYR A 30 -4.98 -15.42 -8.12
N SER A 31 -5.56 -16.49 -8.69
CA SER A 31 -6.67 -16.40 -9.63
C SER A 31 -7.99 -16.55 -8.89
N VAL A 32 -8.77 -15.48 -8.80
CA VAL A 32 -10.08 -15.50 -8.15
C VAL A 32 -11.09 -16.18 -9.06
N ILE A 33 -11.47 -17.41 -8.71
CA ILE A 33 -12.43 -18.23 -9.48
C ILE A 33 -13.87 -18.06 -9.01
N LYS A 34 -14.07 -17.62 -7.76
CA LYS A 34 -15.39 -17.34 -7.21
C LYS A 34 -15.31 -16.20 -6.21
N THR A 35 -16.30 -15.30 -6.24
CA THR A 35 -16.45 -14.23 -5.24
C THR A 35 -17.70 -14.49 -4.42
N VAL A 36 -17.58 -14.38 -3.09
CA VAL A 36 -18.67 -14.52 -2.11
C VAL A 36 -18.81 -13.19 -1.37
N THR A 37 -20.03 -12.65 -1.33
CA THR A 37 -20.32 -11.33 -0.75
C THR A 37 -21.33 -11.48 0.40
N PRO A 38 -20.86 -11.72 1.64
CA PRO A 38 -21.73 -11.81 2.78
C PRO A 38 -22.26 -10.43 3.19
N ARG A 39 -23.46 -10.36 3.81
CA ARG A 39 -24.02 -9.10 4.33
C ARG A 39 -23.20 -8.53 5.50
N GLN A 40 -22.58 -9.40 6.30
CA GLN A 40 -21.76 -9.01 7.46
C GLN A 40 -20.44 -9.75 7.44
N ILE A 41 -19.38 -9.00 7.68
CA ILE A 41 -18.00 -9.46 7.76
C ILE A 41 -17.47 -9.15 9.17
N THR A 42 -16.62 -10.01 9.73
CA THR A 42 -15.89 -9.91 10.99
C THR A 42 -16.69 -10.14 12.29
N LYS A 43 -18.03 -10.16 12.28
CA LYS A 43 -18.84 -10.17 13.51
C LYS A 43 -19.23 -11.57 14.05
N SER A 44 -18.83 -12.67 13.40
CA SER A 44 -19.24 -14.02 13.78
C SER A 44 -18.07 -14.97 14.06
N ARG A 45 -18.38 -16.20 14.52
CA ARG A 45 -17.39 -17.25 14.80
C ARG A 45 -16.47 -17.58 13.61
N PHE A 46 -16.97 -17.45 12.38
CA PHE A 46 -16.24 -17.76 11.13
C PHE A 46 -15.77 -16.49 10.38
N GLY A 47 -15.93 -15.30 10.96
CA GLY A 47 -15.77 -14.04 10.22
C GLY A 47 -16.94 -13.70 9.30
N ILE A 48 -17.80 -14.66 9.01
CA ILE A 48 -19.07 -14.57 8.27
C ILE A 48 -20.16 -15.37 9.00
N GLY A 49 -21.42 -15.10 8.71
CA GLY A 49 -22.53 -15.82 9.30
C GLY A 49 -22.45 -17.33 9.05
N ARG A 50 -22.96 -18.16 10.00
CA ARG A 50 -22.86 -19.63 9.91
C ARG A 50 -23.41 -20.19 8.61
N GLY A 51 -24.59 -19.74 8.15
CA GLY A 51 -25.18 -20.19 6.88
C GLY A 51 -24.28 -19.88 5.68
N LYS A 52 -23.65 -18.70 5.65
CA LYS A 52 -22.69 -18.32 4.59
C LYS A 52 -21.40 -19.13 4.68
N ALA A 53 -20.94 -19.52 5.89
CA ALA A 53 -19.78 -20.38 6.05
C ALA A 53 -20.03 -21.80 5.53
N GLU A 54 -21.24 -22.36 5.75
CA GLU A 54 -21.63 -23.66 5.17
C GLU A 54 -21.75 -23.58 3.63
N GLU A 55 -22.30 -22.48 3.09
CA GLU A 55 -22.32 -22.24 1.63
C GLU A 55 -20.91 -22.21 1.04
N VAL A 56 -19.96 -21.50 1.69
CA VAL A 56 -18.55 -21.48 1.28
C VAL A 56 -17.96 -22.89 1.30
N LYS A 57 -18.24 -23.69 2.31
CA LYS A 57 -17.79 -25.08 2.40
C LYS A 57 -18.27 -25.93 1.23
N GLU A 58 -19.55 -25.79 0.83
CA GLU A 58 -20.06 -26.53 -0.34
C GLU A 58 -19.39 -26.05 -1.64
N ILE A 59 -19.19 -24.74 -1.82
CA ILE A 59 -18.45 -24.18 -2.95
C ILE A 59 -17.02 -24.73 -2.99
N VAL A 60 -16.34 -24.84 -1.82
CA VAL A 60 -14.99 -25.41 -1.71
C VAL A 60 -14.94 -26.88 -2.18
N LYS A 61 -15.94 -27.68 -1.84
CA LYS A 61 -16.02 -29.10 -2.27
C LYS A 61 -16.16 -29.22 -3.79
N GLU A 62 -16.94 -28.33 -4.40
CA GLU A 62 -17.18 -28.30 -5.85
C GLU A 62 -15.96 -27.80 -6.62
N ILE A 63 -15.42 -26.65 -6.23
CA ILE A 63 -14.40 -25.91 -6.99
C ILE A 63 -12.97 -26.37 -6.67
N LYS A 64 -12.73 -26.89 -5.44
CA LYS A 64 -11.41 -27.28 -4.90
C LYS A 64 -10.36 -26.18 -5.08
N PRO A 65 -10.55 -25.01 -4.45
CA PRO A 65 -9.58 -23.93 -4.49
C PRO A 65 -8.35 -24.27 -3.65
N ASP A 66 -7.22 -23.61 -3.94
CA ASP A 66 -6.01 -23.73 -3.13
C ASP A 66 -6.10 -22.89 -1.84
N VAL A 67 -6.92 -21.81 -1.86
CA VAL A 67 -7.01 -20.85 -0.77
C VAL A 67 -8.35 -20.11 -0.77
N ILE A 68 -8.76 -19.67 0.43
CA ILE A 68 -9.83 -18.67 0.58
C ILE A 68 -9.19 -17.36 1.02
N ILE A 69 -9.40 -16.29 0.25
CA ILE A 69 -8.95 -14.94 0.56
C ILE A 69 -10.10 -14.20 1.24
N PHE A 70 -9.82 -13.65 2.41
CA PHE A 70 -10.76 -12.87 3.20
C PHE A 70 -10.35 -11.39 3.15
N ASP A 71 -11.12 -10.55 2.47
CA ASP A 71 -10.80 -9.14 2.22
C ASP A 71 -11.07 -8.24 3.45
N GLU A 72 -10.67 -8.71 4.62
CA GLU A 72 -10.70 -7.97 5.87
C GLU A 72 -9.72 -8.60 6.85
N THR A 73 -9.31 -7.83 7.86
CA THR A 73 -8.58 -8.38 9.00
C THR A 73 -9.51 -9.19 9.87
N ILE A 74 -9.22 -10.47 10.05
CA ILE A 74 -10.02 -11.38 10.88
C ILE A 74 -9.20 -11.99 12.01
N LYS A 75 -9.88 -12.31 13.12
CA LYS A 75 -9.24 -12.87 14.30
C LYS A 75 -8.65 -14.25 14.01
N PRO A 76 -7.54 -14.64 14.64
CA PRO A 76 -6.94 -15.97 14.47
C PRO A 76 -7.92 -17.11 14.73
N THR A 77 -8.85 -16.95 15.71
CA THR A 77 -9.95 -17.91 15.98
C THR A 77 -10.91 -18.06 14.81
N GLN A 78 -11.23 -16.98 14.12
CA GLN A 78 -12.12 -16.99 12.95
C GLN A 78 -11.45 -17.69 11.76
N ILE A 79 -10.17 -17.41 11.52
CA ILE A 79 -9.35 -18.11 10.52
C ILE A 79 -9.35 -19.60 10.80
N TYR A 80 -9.04 -20.00 12.05
CA TYR A 80 -9.01 -21.39 12.45
C TYR A 80 -10.37 -22.10 12.26
N ASN A 81 -11.46 -21.49 12.71
CA ASN A 81 -12.78 -22.05 12.58
C ASN A 81 -13.19 -22.25 11.11
N LEU A 82 -12.95 -21.23 10.26
CA LEU A 82 -13.28 -21.31 8.84
C LEU A 82 -12.38 -22.31 8.10
N ALA A 83 -11.07 -22.33 8.38
CA ALA A 83 -10.14 -23.30 7.84
C ALA A 83 -10.48 -24.73 8.25
N SER A 84 -10.88 -24.95 9.52
CA SER A 84 -11.31 -26.26 10.02
C SER A 84 -12.59 -26.75 9.36
N LEU A 85 -13.53 -25.83 9.06
CA LEU A 85 -14.80 -26.14 8.41
C LEU A 85 -14.60 -26.48 6.93
N CYS A 86 -13.80 -25.64 6.21
CA CYS A 86 -13.62 -25.76 4.77
C CYS A 86 -12.47 -26.69 4.37
N LYS A 87 -11.55 -27.02 5.27
CA LYS A 87 -10.32 -27.81 5.04
C LYS A 87 -9.40 -27.17 3.97
N VAL A 88 -9.36 -25.85 3.89
CA VAL A 88 -8.57 -25.04 2.96
C VAL A 88 -7.87 -23.92 3.74
N GLU A 89 -6.70 -23.51 3.28
CA GLU A 89 -5.97 -22.36 3.82
C GLU A 89 -6.79 -21.07 3.73
N ILE A 90 -6.80 -20.29 4.80
CA ILE A 90 -7.46 -18.98 4.82
C ILE A 90 -6.39 -17.90 4.92
N ILE A 91 -6.42 -16.96 3.98
CA ILE A 91 -5.55 -15.79 3.94
C ILE A 91 -6.42 -14.56 4.15
N ASP A 92 -6.08 -13.75 5.15
CA ASP A 92 -6.75 -12.46 5.35
C ASP A 92 -6.08 -11.34 4.57
N ARG A 93 -6.69 -10.15 4.56
CA ARG A 93 -6.20 -8.97 3.84
C ARG A 93 -4.78 -8.58 4.24
N GLU A 94 -4.44 -8.69 5.53
CA GLU A 94 -3.09 -8.35 6.00
C GLU A 94 -2.03 -9.30 5.43
N ARG A 95 -2.30 -10.59 5.48
CA ARG A 95 -1.39 -11.61 4.92
C ARG A 95 -1.25 -11.45 3.40
N LEU A 96 -2.36 -11.16 2.72
CA LEU A 96 -2.38 -10.93 1.27
C LEU A 96 -1.46 -9.75 0.88
N ILE A 97 -1.56 -8.62 1.60
CA ILE A 97 -0.71 -7.45 1.37
C ILE A 97 0.76 -7.78 1.62
N LEU A 98 1.08 -8.53 2.69
CA LEU A 98 2.47 -8.95 2.98
C LEU A 98 3.05 -9.83 1.87
N GLU A 99 2.25 -10.72 1.28
CA GLU A 99 2.67 -11.55 0.14
C GLU A 99 2.92 -10.73 -1.14
N ILE A 100 2.08 -9.72 -1.40
CA ILE A 100 2.33 -8.78 -2.49
C ILE A 100 3.67 -8.07 -2.29
N PHE A 101 3.91 -7.58 -1.09
CA PHE A 101 5.13 -6.87 -0.75
C PHE A 101 6.37 -7.76 -0.88
N GLU A 102 6.30 -9.02 -0.41
CA GLU A 102 7.38 -9.98 -0.56
C GLU A 102 7.75 -10.23 -2.03
N ARG A 103 6.77 -10.32 -2.90
CA ARG A 103 6.99 -10.47 -4.35
C ARG A 103 7.56 -9.21 -5.02
N ARG A 104 7.30 -8.02 -4.46
CA ARG A 104 7.73 -6.73 -5.02
C ARG A 104 9.02 -6.20 -4.42
N ALA A 105 9.48 -6.78 -3.32
CA ALA A 105 10.74 -6.38 -2.68
C ALA A 105 11.92 -6.59 -3.65
N SER A 106 12.73 -5.56 -3.81
CA SER A 106 13.89 -5.57 -4.68
C SER A 106 15.19 -5.15 -4.00
N THR A 107 15.09 -4.59 -2.78
CA THR A 107 16.24 -4.14 -2.00
C THR A 107 16.38 -4.95 -0.71
N ALA A 108 17.62 -5.07 -0.21
CA ALA A 108 17.87 -5.73 1.07
C ALA A 108 17.07 -5.10 2.22
N GLU A 109 16.90 -3.77 2.17
CA GLU A 109 16.12 -3.04 3.17
C GLU A 109 14.64 -3.40 3.11
N SER A 110 14.02 -3.38 1.92
CA SER A 110 12.61 -3.76 1.77
C SER A 110 12.35 -5.20 2.21
N HIS A 111 13.26 -6.13 1.94
CA HIS A 111 13.17 -7.49 2.46
C HIS A 111 13.22 -7.55 3.99
N ILE A 112 14.10 -6.76 4.64
CA ILE A 112 14.15 -6.67 6.11
C ILE A 112 12.86 -6.11 6.68
N GLN A 113 12.31 -5.06 6.08
CA GLN A 113 11.06 -4.43 6.50
C GLN A 113 9.87 -5.39 6.40
N ILE A 114 9.74 -6.09 5.27
CA ILE A 114 8.67 -7.06 5.07
C ILE A 114 8.80 -8.21 6.06
N LYS A 115 10.01 -8.73 6.26
CA LYS A 115 10.24 -9.81 7.22
C LYS A 115 9.89 -9.39 8.64
N LEU A 116 10.18 -8.14 9.00
CA LEU A 116 9.80 -7.59 10.29
C LEU A 116 8.27 -7.48 10.42
N ALA A 117 7.58 -7.01 9.37
CA ALA A 117 6.11 -6.96 9.35
C ALA A 117 5.48 -8.35 9.44
N GLN A 118 6.01 -9.35 8.71
CA GLN A 118 5.59 -10.75 8.81
C GLN A 118 5.74 -11.28 10.23
N LEU A 119 6.89 -11.05 10.88
CA LEU A 119 7.11 -11.50 12.26
C LEU A 119 6.14 -10.82 13.25
N ARG A 120 5.80 -9.54 13.04
CA ARG A 120 4.79 -8.83 13.85
C ARG A 120 3.39 -9.44 13.67
N TYR A 121 3.01 -9.73 12.43
CA TYR A 121 1.77 -10.43 12.09
C TYR A 121 1.70 -11.81 12.76
N ASP A 122 2.76 -12.61 12.63
CA ASP A 122 2.84 -13.94 13.21
C ASP A 122 2.84 -13.90 14.74
N MET A 123 3.49 -12.91 15.34
CA MET A 123 3.55 -12.72 16.80
C MET A 123 2.16 -12.39 17.40
N ALA A 124 1.39 -11.54 16.74
CA ALA A 124 0.02 -11.25 17.18
C ALA A 124 -0.86 -12.50 17.14
N ARG A 125 -0.69 -13.34 16.13
CA ARG A 125 -1.41 -14.61 15.97
C ARG A 125 -0.92 -15.71 16.89
N ALA A 126 0.39 -15.80 17.15
CA ALA A 126 0.97 -16.76 18.07
C ALA A 126 0.44 -16.55 19.48
N ARG A 127 0.31 -15.31 19.95
CA ARG A 127 -0.28 -14.99 21.27
C ARG A 127 -1.69 -15.57 21.41
N GLU A 128 -2.51 -15.37 20.40
CA GLU A 128 -3.89 -15.87 20.41
C GLU A 128 -3.95 -17.40 20.33
N LYS A 129 -3.10 -18.03 19.51
CA LYS A 129 -2.98 -19.49 19.43
C LYS A 129 -2.57 -20.09 20.78
N VAL A 130 -1.61 -19.47 21.47
CA VAL A 130 -1.20 -19.88 22.82
C VAL A 130 -2.34 -19.74 23.83
N ARG A 131 -3.07 -18.63 23.77
CA ARG A 131 -4.24 -18.38 24.63
C ARG A 131 -5.31 -19.46 24.45
N LEU A 132 -5.62 -19.82 23.21
CA LEU A 132 -6.60 -20.84 22.86
C LEU A 132 -6.17 -22.26 23.26
N ALA A 133 -4.88 -22.58 23.06
CA ALA A 133 -4.32 -23.85 23.50
C ALA A 133 -4.40 -24.00 25.03
N ARG A 134 -4.18 -22.91 25.79
CA ARG A 134 -4.32 -22.89 27.26
C ARG A 134 -5.79 -23.02 27.72
N ALA A 135 -6.73 -22.53 26.95
CA ALA A 135 -8.17 -22.62 27.26
C ALA A 135 -8.78 -24.00 26.93
N GLY A 136 -8.02 -24.95 26.37
CA GLY A 136 -8.52 -26.26 25.97
C GLY A 136 -9.44 -26.25 24.75
N GLU A 137 -9.57 -25.13 24.06
CA GLU A 137 -10.51 -24.92 22.96
C GLU A 137 -9.97 -25.37 21.57
N GLN A 138 -8.73 -25.89 21.50
CA GLN A 138 -8.13 -26.37 20.23
C GLN A 138 -7.81 -27.86 20.25
N PRO A 139 -8.65 -28.73 19.64
CA PRO A 139 -8.23 -30.04 19.23
C PRO A 139 -7.26 -29.92 18.04
N GLY A 140 -6.05 -30.41 18.18
CA GLY A 140 -5.06 -30.46 17.11
C GLY A 140 -3.67 -29.86 17.41
N PHE A 141 -3.50 -29.20 18.51
CA PHE A 141 -2.19 -28.84 19.07
C PHE A 141 -1.68 -29.93 20.04
N TYR A 142 -1.95 -31.19 19.71
CA TYR A 142 -1.39 -32.33 20.42
C TYR A 142 0.14 -32.34 20.19
N GLY A 143 0.88 -31.83 21.18
CA GLY A 143 2.34 -31.85 21.20
C GLY A 143 3.04 -30.52 21.43
N LEU A 144 2.43 -29.38 21.08
CA LEU A 144 2.98 -28.07 21.45
C LEU A 144 2.51 -27.70 22.86
N GLY A 145 3.21 -28.22 23.87
CA GLY A 145 2.97 -27.79 25.24
C GLY A 145 3.23 -26.31 25.43
N LYS A 146 2.79 -25.76 26.57
CA LYS A 146 3.01 -24.35 26.99
C LYS A 146 4.46 -23.89 26.73
N TYR A 147 5.42 -24.78 26.90
CA TYR A 147 6.86 -24.57 26.75
C TYR A 147 7.27 -24.31 25.30
N GLU A 148 6.78 -25.07 24.33
CA GLU A 148 7.12 -24.89 22.90
C GLU A 148 6.51 -23.61 22.32
N ALA A 149 5.31 -23.22 22.76
CA ALA A 149 4.70 -21.98 22.37
C ALA A 149 5.46 -20.76 22.91
N ASP A 150 5.98 -20.84 24.15
CA ASP A 150 6.79 -19.80 24.75
C ASP A 150 8.16 -19.70 24.04
N ILE A 151 8.77 -20.83 23.65
CA ILE A 151 10.02 -20.85 22.86
C ILE A 151 9.79 -20.22 21.49
N TYR A 152 8.71 -20.58 20.78
CA TYR A 152 8.37 -20.01 19.48
C TYR A 152 8.20 -18.50 19.56
N PHE A 153 7.51 -18.02 20.60
CA PHE A 153 7.33 -16.60 20.83
C PHE A 153 8.66 -15.85 21.10
N LEU A 154 9.54 -16.46 21.91
CA LEU A 154 10.87 -15.91 22.19
C LEU A 154 11.76 -15.88 20.93
N ASP A 155 11.69 -16.88 20.07
CA ASP A 155 12.43 -16.92 18.82
C ASP A 155 11.97 -15.82 17.86
N ILE A 156 10.65 -15.65 17.67
CA ILE A 156 10.09 -14.54 16.86
C ILE A 156 10.58 -13.20 17.41
N ARG A 157 10.54 -13.00 18.74
CA ARG A 157 10.97 -11.75 19.37
C ARG A 157 12.45 -11.47 19.15
N ARG A 158 13.30 -12.48 19.24
CA ARG A 158 14.75 -12.36 18.97
C ARG A 158 15.01 -12.00 17.52
N ARG A 159 14.36 -12.66 16.57
CA ARG A 159 14.48 -12.37 15.13
C ARG A 159 14.01 -10.95 14.82
N ALA A 160 12.88 -10.53 15.38
CA ALA A 160 12.38 -9.17 15.19
C ALA A 160 13.35 -8.11 15.73
N ALA A 161 13.96 -8.35 16.91
CA ALA A 161 14.95 -7.44 17.49
C ALA A 161 16.22 -7.35 16.61
N MET A 162 16.70 -8.48 16.07
CA MET A 162 17.85 -8.47 15.16
C MET A 162 17.56 -7.73 13.85
N LEU A 163 16.37 -7.91 13.28
CA LEU A 163 15.98 -7.22 12.05
C LEU A 163 15.80 -5.72 12.30
N LYS A 164 15.22 -5.33 13.43
CA LYS A 164 15.10 -3.92 13.83
C LYS A 164 16.47 -3.25 13.92
N LYS A 165 17.44 -3.88 14.55
CA LYS A 165 18.83 -3.37 14.64
C LYS A 165 19.51 -3.24 13.26
N LYS A 166 19.22 -4.16 12.32
CA LYS A 166 19.71 -4.02 10.94
C LYS A 166 19.06 -2.84 10.24
N LEU A 167 17.75 -2.64 10.42
CA LEU A 167 17.01 -1.53 9.81
C LEU A 167 17.51 -0.17 10.33
N GLU A 168 17.78 -0.04 11.62
CA GLU A 168 18.33 1.18 12.24
C GLU A 168 19.70 1.58 11.62
N LYS A 169 20.54 0.60 11.26
CA LYS A 169 21.80 0.87 10.55
C LYS A 169 21.57 1.44 9.14
N GLU A 170 20.62 0.87 8.40
CA GLU A 170 20.28 1.36 7.05
C GLU A 170 19.65 2.76 7.12
N GLU A 171 18.84 3.04 8.13
CA GLU A 171 18.27 4.36 8.40
C GLU A 171 19.35 5.41 8.65
N THR A 172 20.34 5.11 9.50
CA THR A 172 21.49 5.98 9.75
C THR A 172 22.27 6.28 8.45
N ARG A 173 22.49 5.26 7.63
CA ARG A 173 23.17 5.42 6.33
C ARG A 173 22.37 6.33 5.38
N ARG A 174 21.04 6.18 5.34
CA ARG A 174 20.18 7.06 4.53
C ARG A 174 20.20 8.49 5.03
N GLN A 175 20.17 8.72 6.34
CA GLN A 175 20.28 10.05 6.92
C GLN A 175 21.58 10.76 6.50
N LEU A 176 22.71 10.05 6.47
CA LEU A 176 23.99 10.59 5.96
C LEU A 176 23.88 10.99 4.48
N HIS A 177 23.30 10.13 3.64
CA HIS A 177 23.08 10.46 2.22
C HIS A 177 22.11 11.63 2.02
N ARG A 178 21.04 11.75 2.84
CA ARG A 178 20.12 12.91 2.82
C ARG A 178 20.85 14.20 3.17
N ASN A 179 21.66 14.18 4.23
CA ASN A 179 22.44 15.33 4.64
C ASN A 179 23.45 15.76 3.58
N GLN A 180 24.09 14.83 2.88
CA GLN A 180 24.95 15.13 1.76
C GLN A 180 24.19 15.77 0.59
N ARG A 181 23.03 15.22 0.21
CA ARG A 181 22.15 15.81 -0.83
C ARG A 181 21.68 17.22 -0.46
N ALA A 182 21.31 17.45 0.79
CA ALA A 182 20.91 18.76 1.28
C ALA A 182 22.06 19.79 1.22
N LYS A 183 23.32 19.38 1.53
CA LYS A 183 24.51 20.23 1.39
C LYS A 183 24.81 20.62 -0.05
N ILE A 184 24.55 19.73 -1.01
CA ILE A 184 24.72 19.99 -2.45
C ILE A 184 23.57 20.87 -2.99
N GLY A 185 22.50 21.07 -2.20
CA GLY A 185 21.36 21.93 -2.59
C GLY A 185 20.42 21.31 -3.63
N LEU A 186 20.46 19.97 -3.80
CA LEU A 186 19.56 19.25 -4.72
C LEU A 186 18.19 19.03 -4.05
N PRO A 187 17.11 19.72 -4.49
CA PRO A 187 15.79 19.48 -3.96
C PRO A 187 15.26 18.11 -4.39
N THR A 188 14.44 17.51 -3.53
CA THR A 188 13.78 16.24 -3.80
C THR A 188 12.29 16.45 -3.98
N VAL A 189 11.72 15.76 -4.96
CA VAL A 189 10.28 15.75 -5.25
C VAL A 189 9.79 14.31 -5.13
N SER A 190 8.79 14.06 -4.28
CA SER A 190 8.25 12.71 -4.07
C SER A 190 6.84 12.58 -4.63
N LEU A 191 6.61 11.53 -5.43
CA LEU A 191 5.27 11.17 -5.88
C LEU A 191 4.51 10.48 -4.75
N ALA A 192 3.32 10.94 -4.45
CA ALA A 192 2.41 10.37 -3.46
C ALA A 192 1.05 10.08 -4.09
N GLY A 193 0.24 9.24 -3.46
CA GLY A 193 -1.12 8.95 -3.90
C GLY A 193 -1.47 7.48 -3.82
N TYR A 194 -2.73 7.18 -4.03
CA TYR A 194 -3.28 5.83 -3.93
C TYR A 194 -2.65 4.87 -4.95
N THR A 195 -2.81 3.55 -4.76
CA THR A 195 -2.38 2.56 -5.77
C THR A 195 -3.13 2.78 -7.09
N SER A 196 -2.46 2.49 -8.20
CA SER A 196 -3.04 2.54 -9.57
C SER A 196 -3.47 3.92 -10.10
N VAL A 197 -3.17 5.02 -9.40
CA VAL A 197 -3.43 6.40 -9.90
C VAL A 197 -2.44 6.85 -10.99
N GLY A 198 -1.41 6.05 -11.29
CA GLY A 198 -0.45 6.32 -12.35
C GLY A 198 0.85 7.01 -11.93
N LYS A 199 1.28 6.88 -10.65
CA LYS A 199 2.56 7.45 -10.16
C LYS A 199 3.76 6.99 -10.96
N THR A 200 3.93 5.69 -11.13
CA THR A 200 5.06 5.11 -11.89
C THR A 200 4.99 5.49 -13.37
N THR A 201 3.81 5.61 -13.96
CA THR A 201 3.63 6.11 -15.32
C THR A 201 4.09 7.56 -15.43
N LEU A 202 3.70 8.40 -14.46
CA LEU A 202 4.13 9.79 -14.39
C LEU A 202 5.64 9.89 -14.19
N PHE A 203 6.21 9.09 -13.29
CA PHE A 203 7.66 8.99 -13.08
C PHE A 203 8.38 8.67 -14.39
N ASN A 204 7.98 7.61 -15.10
CA ASN A 204 8.57 7.22 -16.38
C ASN A 204 8.48 8.33 -17.42
N LYS A 205 7.31 9.00 -17.50
CA LYS A 205 7.11 10.09 -18.46
C LYS A 205 8.01 11.30 -18.18
N MET A 206 8.27 11.60 -16.90
CA MET A 206 9.11 12.74 -16.49
C MET A 206 10.59 12.44 -16.57
N THR A 207 11.01 11.18 -16.39
CA THR A 207 12.41 10.76 -16.33
C THR A 207 12.93 10.17 -17.63
N GLY A 208 12.06 9.81 -18.57
CA GLY A 208 12.40 9.04 -19.77
C GLY A 208 12.69 7.56 -19.52
N GLU A 209 12.40 7.05 -18.32
CA GLU A 209 12.60 5.64 -17.95
C GLU A 209 11.48 4.76 -18.52
N THR A 210 11.79 3.47 -18.72
CA THR A 210 10.85 2.46 -19.20
C THR A 210 10.61 1.38 -18.14
N LYS A 211 10.33 1.79 -16.91
CA LYS A 211 9.94 0.83 -15.88
C LYS A 211 8.64 0.15 -16.26
N VAL A 212 8.53 -1.11 -15.86
CA VAL A 212 7.31 -1.88 -16.04
C VAL A 212 6.16 -1.19 -15.28
N THR A 213 5.34 -0.47 -16.02
CA THR A 213 4.04 -0.01 -15.55
C THR A 213 3.08 -1.18 -15.69
N GLY A 214 3.05 -2.07 -14.70
CA GLY A 214 2.13 -3.22 -14.70
C GLY A 214 0.70 -2.76 -14.38
N GLN A 215 -0.28 -3.44 -14.97
CA GLN A 215 -1.65 -3.42 -14.46
C GLN A 215 -1.63 -4.14 -13.10
N GLY A 216 -1.46 -3.44 -11.99
CA GLY A 216 -1.46 -4.07 -10.68
C GLY A 216 -1.27 -3.08 -9.55
N ILE A 217 -1.77 -3.48 -8.38
CA ILE A 217 -1.59 -2.74 -7.13
C ILE A 217 -0.14 -2.92 -6.64
N PHE A 218 0.45 -1.85 -6.07
CA PHE A 218 1.82 -1.85 -5.54
C PHE A 218 2.92 -2.18 -6.57
N THR A 219 2.91 -1.51 -7.72
CA THR A 219 3.97 -1.68 -8.73
C THR A 219 5.34 -1.24 -8.23
N THR A 220 5.39 -0.30 -7.29
CA THR A 220 6.60 0.22 -6.66
C THR A 220 6.53 -0.04 -5.15
N LEU A 221 7.50 -0.78 -4.61
CA LEU A 221 7.66 -0.98 -3.16
C LEU A 221 8.92 -0.29 -2.63
N SER A 222 10.00 -0.30 -3.39
CA SER A 222 11.25 0.40 -3.06
C SER A 222 11.27 1.74 -3.76
N THR A 223 11.68 2.80 -3.06
CA THR A 223 11.80 4.13 -3.65
C THR A 223 12.78 4.12 -4.81
N PHE A 224 12.34 4.61 -5.95
CA PHE A 224 13.20 4.85 -7.10
C PHE A 224 13.46 6.33 -7.27
N THR A 225 14.73 6.70 -7.34
CA THR A 225 15.17 8.09 -7.48
C THR A 225 15.84 8.31 -8.81
N ARG A 226 15.48 9.36 -9.53
CA ARG A 226 16.14 9.84 -10.75
C ARG A 226 16.27 11.35 -10.73
N ALA A 227 17.37 11.84 -11.29
CA ALA A 227 17.52 13.26 -11.53
C ALA A 227 16.72 13.66 -12.78
N ILE A 228 16.02 14.78 -12.69
CA ILE A 228 15.37 15.45 -13.82
C ILE A 228 15.81 16.91 -13.87
N ASP A 229 15.85 17.46 -15.06
CA ASP A 229 16.19 18.87 -15.29
C ASP A 229 14.91 19.70 -15.30
N LEU A 230 14.87 20.73 -14.45
CA LEU A 230 13.88 21.79 -14.45
C LEU A 230 14.54 23.12 -14.83
N GLN A 231 13.77 24.13 -15.23
CA GLN A 231 14.34 25.44 -15.63
C GLN A 231 15.14 26.13 -14.51
N GLY A 232 14.90 25.78 -13.23
CA GLY A 232 15.61 26.30 -12.07
C GLY A 232 16.81 25.47 -11.61
N GLY A 233 17.07 24.32 -12.22
CA GLY A 233 18.15 23.39 -11.85
C GLY A 233 17.71 21.93 -11.79
N LYS A 234 18.63 21.07 -11.38
CA LYS A 234 18.36 19.63 -11.20
C LYS A 234 17.60 19.37 -9.94
N VAL A 235 16.63 18.44 -10.02
CA VAL A 235 15.89 17.92 -8.87
C VAL A 235 15.89 16.39 -8.89
N LEU A 236 15.76 15.79 -7.73
CA LEU A 236 15.60 14.33 -7.60
C LEU A 236 14.14 14.00 -7.53
N LEU A 237 13.62 13.24 -8.49
CA LEU A 237 12.26 12.72 -8.49
C LEU A 237 12.25 11.33 -7.88
N ASN A 238 11.38 11.12 -6.89
CA ASN A 238 11.20 9.85 -6.19
C ASN A 238 9.84 9.25 -6.54
N ASP A 239 9.83 8.01 -7.04
CA ASP A 239 8.62 7.18 -7.11
C ASP A 239 8.50 6.40 -5.80
N THR A 240 7.36 6.51 -5.11
CA THR A 240 7.13 5.88 -3.81
C THR A 240 6.04 4.81 -3.87
N ILE A 241 5.90 4.07 -2.77
CA ILE A 241 4.82 3.09 -2.59
C ILE A 241 3.45 3.76 -2.73
N GLY A 242 2.51 3.08 -3.41
CA GLY A 242 1.12 3.52 -3.46
C GLY A 242 0.39 3.29 -2.14
N PHE A 243 -0.44 4.24 -1.73
CA PHE A 243 -1.32 4.07 -0.57
C PHE A 243 -2.45 3.09 -0.89
N ILE A 244 -2.99 2.46 0.14
CA ILE A 244 -4.16 1.61 0.06
C ILE A 244 -5.01 1.80 1.31
N SER A 245 -6.31 1.63 1.19
CA SER A 245 -7.22 1.67 2.32
C SER A 245 -6.97 0.52 3.30
N LYS A 246 -7.23 0.77 4.57
CA LYS A 246 -7.13 -0.23 5.64
C LYS A 246 -5.74 -0.87 5.76
N LEU A 247 -4.67 -0.10 5.53
CA LEU A 247 -3.32 -0.56 5.82
C LEU A 247 -3.11 -0.56 7.34
N PRO A 248 -2.71 -1.70 7.95
CA PRO A 248 -2.49 -1.76 9.39
C PRO A 248 -1.35 -0.81 9.84
N PRO A 249 -1.48 -0.14 11.02
CA PRO A 249 -0.44 0.79 11.50
C PRO A 249 0.96 0.17 11.57
N TYR A 250 1.07 -1.10 11.99
CA TYR A 250 2.38 -1.77 12.07
C TYR A 250 3.04 -1.99 10.70
N MET A 251 2.26 -2.04 9.60
CA MET A 251 2.80 -2.06 8.24
C MET A 251 3.27 -0.67 7.82
N ILE A 252 2.55 0.38 8.18
CA ILE A 252 3.01 1.77 7.96
C ILE A 252 4.36 1.96 8.65
N ASP A 253 4.49 1.54 9.91
CA ASP A 253 5.76 1.53 10.65
C ASP A 253 6.88 0.75 9.93
N ALA A 254 6.56 -0.41 9.37
CA ALA A 254 7.53 -1.22 8.65
C ALA A 254 8.05 -0.52 7.38
N PHE A 255 7.20 0.27 6.71
CA PHE A 255 7.55 1.05 5.52
C PHE A 255 7.86 2.51 5.80
N LYS A 256 7.92 2.91 7.07
CA LYS A 256 8.23 4.28 7.47
C LYS A 256 9.44 4.82 6.73
N SER A 257 10.49 4.03 6.59
CA SER A 257 11.71 4.42 5.89
C SER A 257 11.52 4.77 4.40
N THR A 258 10.58 4.12 3.74
CA THR A 258 10.23 4.41 2.34
C THR A 258 9.31 5.63 2.26
N LEU A 259 8.39 5.75 3.21
CA LEU A 259 7.47 6.89 3.32
C LEU A 259 8.15 8.15 3.87
N ASP A 260 9.23 8.02 4.65
CA ASP A 260 10.06 9.14 5.10
C ASP A 260 10.62 9.98 3.93
N GLU A 261 10.82 9.39 2.74
CA GLU A 261 11.21 10.17 1.54
C GLU A 261 10.11 11.18 1.13
N LEU A 262 8.87 10.97 1.55
CA LEU A 262 7.79 11.94 1.39
C LEU A 262 7.91 13.08 2.42
N ALA A 263 8.12 12.75 3.70
CA ALA A 263 8.28 13.71 4.78
C ALA A 263 9.47 14.67 4.56
N TYR A 264 10.60 14.12 4.07
CA TYR A 264 11.81 14.89 3.81
C TYR A 264 11.85 15.54 2.42
N ALA A 265 10.85 15.30 1.57
CA ALA A 265 10.78 15.92 0.25
C ALA A 265 10.68 17.46 0.35
N SER A 266 11.32 18.14 -0.59
CA SER A 266 11.15 19.58 -0.78
C SER A 266 9.76 19.90 -1.35
N LEU A 267 9.17 18.93 -2.08
CA LEU A 267 7.86 19.02 -2.72
C LEU A 267 7.26 17.62 -2.84
N ALA A 268 5.97 17.49 -2.58
CA ALA A 268 5.18 16.29 -2.81
C ALA A 268 4.21 16.50 -3.98
N LEU A 269 4.15 15.57 -4.91
CA LEU A 269 3.13 15.52 -5.96
C LEU A 269 2.08 14.49 -5.54
N LEU A 270 0.93 14.95 -5.04
CA LEU A 270 -0.19 14.07 -4.71
C LEU A 270 -0.99 13.77 -5.97
N VAL A 271 -0.82 12.57 -6.50
CA VAL A 271 -1.41 12.11 -7.76
C VAL A 271 -2.77 11.48 -7.50
N LEU A 272 -3.79 11.94 -8.20
CA LEU A 272 -5.18 11.47 -8.13
C LEU A 272 -5.62 10.97 -9.50
N ASP A 273 -6.40 9.91 -9.53
CA ASP A 273 -7.05 9.39 -10.74
C ASP A 273 -8.39 10.09 -10.94
N ILE A 274 -8.42 11.08 -11.82
CA ILE A 274 -9.61 11.90 -12.01
C ILE A 274 -10.66 11.25 -12.94
N SER A 275 -10.34 10.13 -13.56
CA SER A 275 -11.27 9.38 -14.41
C SER A 275 -12.32 8.59 -13.60
N GLU A 276 -12.10 8.45 -12.29
CA GLU A 276 -12.99 7.70 -11.39
C GLU A 276 -14.23 8.53 -10.98
N PRO A 277 -15.27 7.88 -10.43
CA PRO A 277 -16.39 8.58 -9.79
C PRO A 277 -15.92 9.39 -8.57
N VAL A 278 -16.61 10.51 -8.30
CA VAL A 278 -16.25 11.45 -7.21
C VAL A 278 -16.13 10.77 -5.84
N ASP A 279 -17.07 9.89 -5.50
CA ASP A 279 -17.05 9.19 -4.20
C ASP A 279 -15.79 8.33 -4.04
N GLU A 280 -15.32 7.71 -5.13
CA GLU A 280 -14.11 6.89 -5.12
C GLU A 280 -12.85 7.75 -5.04
N ILE A 281 -12.81 8.85 -5.78
CA ILE A 281 -11.72 9.84 -5.71
C ILE A 281 -11.63 10.38 -4.28
N LYS A 282 -12.78 10.75 -3.68
CA LYS A 282 -12.86 11.25 -2.30
C LYS A 282 -12.31 10.25 -1.30
N ARG A 283 -12.76 9.02 -1.35
CA ARG A 283 -12.29 7.92 -0.48
C ARG A 283 -10.77 7.72 -0.56
N LYS A 284 -10.22 7.69 -1.79
CA LYS A 284 -8.78 7.53 -2.04
C LYS A 284 -7.99 8.76 -1.63
N PHE A 285 -8.54 9.94 -1.83
CA PHE A 285 -7.95 11.20 -1.40
C PHE A 285 -7.87 11.29 0.11
N GLU A 286 -8.96 11.02 0.83
CA GLU A 286 -9.00 10.99 2.31
C GLU A 286 -7.98 9.99 2.85
N SER A 287 -7.95 8.75 2.35
CA SER A 287 -6.96 7.75 2.74
C SER A 287 -5.52 8.20 2.47
N SER A 288 -5.28 8.95 1.39
CA SER A 288 -3.95 9.49 1.06
C SER A 288 -3.59 10.65 1.98
N ARG A 289 -4.56 11.50 2.33
CA ARG A 289 -4.38 12.62 3.27
C ARG A 289 -4.07 12.14 4.68
N ASP A 290 -4.69 11.06 5.14
CA ASP A 290 -4.41 10.46 6.44
C ASP A 290 -2.92 10.06 6.55
N VAL A 291 -2.40 9.39 5.52
CA VAL A 291 -0.97 9.02 5.48
C VAL A 291 -0.07 10.27 5.41
N ILE A 292 -0.40 11.26 4.58
CA ILE A 292 0.37 12.51 4.46
C ILE A 292 0.42 13.25 5.79
N ASN A 293 -0.70 13.29 6.52
CA ASN A 293 -0.81 13.92 7.84
C ASN A 293 0.02 13.16 8.91
N GLU A 294 0.03 11.81 8.86
CA GLU A 294 0.87 11.00 9.76
C GLU A 294 2.37 11.29 9.59
N PHE A 295 2.79 11.67 8.39
CA PHE A 295 4.17 12.07 8.08
C PHE A 295 4.41 13.58 8.18
N GLU A 296 3.45 14.35 8.70
CA GLU A 296 3.56 15.80 8.95
C GLU A 296 4.01 16.61 7.72
N VAL A 297 3.59 16.21 6.51
CA VAL A 297 3.92 16.95 5.28
C VAL A 297 3.01 18.18 5.18
N PRO A 298 3.57 19.41 5.21
CA PRO A 298 2.75 20.60 5.17
C PRO A 298 2.11 20.80 3.79
N ASP A 299 0.87 21.30 3.75
CA ASP A 299 0.14 21.58 2.50
C ASP A 299 0.88 22.53 1.57
N THR A 300 1.70 23.43 2.14
CA THR A 300 2.57 24.32 1.36
C THR A 300 3.60 23.61 0.50
N LYS A 301 3.84 22.33 0.74
CA LYS A 301 4.74 21.48 -0.04
C LYS A 301 4.00 20.50 -0.96
N ILE A 302 2.67 20.61 -1.15
CA ILE A 302 1.90 19.69 -1.96
C ILE A 302 1.46 20.37 -3.25
N ILE A 303 1.64 19.69 -4.39
CA ILE A 303 0.96 19.96 -5.66
C ILE A 303 0.01 18.80 -5.91
N TYR A 304 -1.24 19.11 -6.19
CA TYR A 304 -2.28 18.14 -6.54
C TYR A 304 -2.25 17.89 -8.04
N VAL A 305 -2.02 16.65 -8.43
CA VAL A 305 -1.89 16.22 -9.82
C VAL A 305 -3.09 15.38 -10.21
N LEU A 306 -4.02 15.96 -10.97
CA LEU A 306 -5.20 15.29 -11.49
C LEU A 306 -4.80 14.48 -12.72
N ASN A 307 -4.42 13.22 -12.53
CA ASN A 307 -3.92 12.36 -13.60
C ASN A 307 -5.05 11.64 -14.34
N LYS A 308 -4.74 11.14 -15.53
CA LYS A 308 -5.64 10.48 -16.48
C LYS A 308 -6.67 11.45 -17.10
N ALA A 309 -6.27 12.71 -17.28
CA ALA A 309 -7.08 13.73 -17.95
C ALA A 309 -7.40 13.39 -19.44
N ASP A 310 -6.76 12.36 -20.00
CA ASP A 310 -7.12 11.79 -21.30
C ASP A 310 -8.43 11.00 -21.30
N LEU A 311 -8.98 10.68 -20.13
CA LEU A 311 -10.22 9.91 -19.95
C LEU A 311 -11.43 10.75 -19.52
N THR A 312 -11.25 12.07 -19.37
CA THR A 312 -12.30 13.01 -18.94
C THR A 312 -12.05 14.39 -19.54
N THR A 313 -12.99 15.35 -19.38
CA THR A 313 -12.73 16.74 -19.76
C THR A 313 -11.98 17.47 -18.66
N VAL A 314 -11.28 18.55 -19.02
CA VAL A 314 -10.54 19.38 -18.07
C VAL A 314 -11.49 20.03 -17.06
N GLU A 315 -12.65 20.50 -17.53
CA GLU A 315 -13.69 21.11 -16.70
C GLU A 315 -14.24 20.11 -15.68
N ASP A 316 -14.53 18.86 -16.09
CA ASP A 316 -14.98 17.79 -15.19
C ASP A 316 -13.90 17.45 -14.15
N ALA A 317 -12.62 17.42 -14.56
CA ALA A 317 -11.50 17.17 -13.66
C ALA A 317 -11.43 18.23 -12.54
N PHE A 318 -11.53 19.50 -12.85
CA PHE A 318 -11.52 20.57 -11.86
C PHE A 318 -12.79 20.59 -11.01
N HIS A 319 -13.95 20.34 -11.60
CA HIS A 319 -15.21 20.22 -10.86
C HIS A 319 -15.19 19.10 -9.82
N LYS A 320 -14.66 17.93 -10.18
CA LYS A 320 -14.46 16.82 -9.24
C LYS A 320 -13.46 17.17 -8.13
N ALA A 321 -12.38 17.88 -8.46
CA ALA A 321 -11.40 18.34 -7.48
C ALA A 321 -12.02 19.30 -6.45
N ASP A 322 -12.88 20.21 -6.89
CA ASP A 322 -13.63 21.09 -6.00
C ASP A 322 -14.58 20.31 -5.07
N GLN A 323 -15.33 19.35 -5.62
CA GLN A 323 -16.23 18.49 -4.84
C GLN A 323 -15.54 17.66 -3.72
N ILE A 324 -14.27 17.34 -3.88
CA ILE A 324 -13.47 16.64 -2.86
C ILE A 324 -12.71 17.59 -1.93
N GLY A 325 -12.90 18.92 -2.09
CA GLY A 325 -12.36 19.95 -1.20
C GLY A 325 -10.94 20.41 -1.55
N ILE A 326 -10.47 20.23 -2.79
CA ILE A 326 -9.20 20.80 -3.26
C ILE A 326 -9.45 22.18 -3.83
N LEU A 327 -9.27 23.21 -3.00
CA LEU A 327 -9.61 24.61 -3.33
C LEU A 327 -8.42 25.43 -3.86
N ASP A 328 -7.17 24.99 -3.67
CA ASP A 328 -5.97 25.74 -4.10
C ASP A 328 -5.70 25.54 -5.59
N SER A 329 -6.34 26.37 -6.42
CA SER A 329 -6.17 26.38 -7.88
C SER A 329 -4.72 26.65 -8.35
N LYS A 330 -3.88 27.28 -7.51
CA LYS A 330 -2.48 27.59 -7.85
C LYS A 330 -1.57 26.37 -7.76
N ARG A 331 -2.00 25.32 -7.07
CA ARG A 331 -1.24 24.07 -6.87
C ARG A 331 -1.99 22.84 -7.37
N LEU A 332 -2.87 23.03 -8.32
CA LEU A 332 -3.72 22.00 -8.91
C LEU A 332 -3.52 22.01 -10.41
N LEU A 333 -3.22 20.85 -11.00
CA LEU A 333 -3.02 20.70 -12.44
C LEU A 333 -3.54 19.37 -12.95
N ALA A 334 -4.32 19.43 -14.04
CA ALA A 334 -4.77 18.26 -14.78
C ALA A 334 -3.70 17.81 -15.77
N VAL A 335 -3.32 16.52 -15.73
CA VAL A 335 -2.29 15.92 -16.58
C VAL A 335 -2.72 14.56 -17.12
N SER A 336 -2.06 14.10 -18.16
CA SER A 336 -2.08 12.71 -18.56
C SER A 336 -0.65 12.16 -18.63
N ALA A 337 -0.30 11.32 -17.68
CA ALA A 337 0.98 10.62 -17.67
C ALA A 337 1.14 9.69 -18.89
N LYS A 338 0.02 9.20 -19.44
CA LYS A 338 0.00 8.29 -20.60
C LYS A 338 0.30 9.04 -21.90
N THR A 339 -0.37 10.14 -22.15
CA THR A 339 -0.22 10.92 -23.40
C THR A 339 0.91 11.95 -23.32
N GLY A 340 1.24 12.42 -22.13
CA GLY A 340 2.18 13.52 -21.89
C GLY A 340 1.50 14.89 -21.78
N TYR A 341 0.17 14.93 -21.81
CA TYR A 341 -0.58 16.17 -21.67
C TYR A 341 -0.21 16.91 -20.39
N ASN A 342 0.10 18.19 -20.49
CA ASN A 342 0.46 19.11 -19.40
C ASN A 342 1.69 18.72 -18.56
N ILE A 343 2.55 17.80 -19.00
CA ILE A 343 3.76 17.41 -18.25
C ILE A 343 4.76 18.58 -18.16
N ASP A 344 4.91 19.37 -19.22
CA ASP A 344 5.81 20.54 -19.19
C ASP A 344 5.25 21.64 -18.29
N GLN A 345 3.93 21.84 -18.27
CA GLN A 345 3.28 22.75 -17.31
C GLN A 345 3.48 22.29 -15.86
N LEU A 346 3.44 20.96 -15.60
CA LEU A 346 3.75 20.42 -14.29
C LEU A 346 5.21 20.72 -13.89
N LYS A 347 6.18 20.57 -14.80
CA LYS A 347 7.59 20.93 -14.57
C LYS A 347 7.73 22.43 -14.26
N ASN A 348 7.01 23.30 -14.96
CA ASN A 348 7.02 24.75 -14.71
C ASN A 348 6.44 25.07 -13.33
N LEU A 349 5.32 24.44 -12.95
CA LEU A 349 4.72 24.60 -11.62
C LEU A 349 5.67 24.12 -10.51
N MET A 350 6.33 22.98 -10.70
CA MET A 350 7.36 22.51 -9.78
C MET A 350 8.52 23.51 -9.66
N THR A 351 8.94 24.10 -10.77
CA THR A 351 10.02 25.10 -10.79
C THR A 351 9.65 26.33 -9.96
N SER A 352 8.43 26.86 -10.14
CA SER A 352 7.96 28.03 -9.40
C SER A 352 7.92 27.76 -7.88
N VAL A 353 7.42 26.60 -7.46
CA VAL A 353 7.33 26.26 -6.04
C VAL A 353 8.70 26.02 -5.41
N LEU A 354 9.64 25.38 -6.14
CA LEU A 354 10.93 24.99 -5.59
C LEU A 354 11.99 26.12 -5.59
N PHE A 355 11.96 26.99 -6.61
CA PHE A 355 13.04 27.94 -6.86
C PHE A 355 12.64 29.40 -6.70
N GLU A 356 11.39 29.80 -6.98
CA GLU A 356 10.94 31.18 -6.84
C GLU A 356 10.74 31.60 -5.38
N THR A 357 10.33 30.69 -4.51
CA THR A 357 10.22 30.95 -3.06
C THR A 357 11.57 31.23 -2.38
N LYS A 358 12.71 30.85 -2.98
CA LYS A 358 14.04 31.17 -2.46
C LYS A 358 14.48 32.62 -2.75
N LYS A 359 13.95 33.27 -3.79
CA LYS A 359 14.28 34.67 -4.11
C LYS A 359 13.67 35.66 -3.10
N VAL A 360 12.61 35.29 -2.39
CA VAL A 360 11.94 36.19 -1.40
C VAL A 360 12.56 36.10 0.00
N ARG A 361 13.28 35.02 0.33
CA ARG A 361 13.95 34.84 1.63
C ARG A 361 15.43 35.25 1.66
N GLY A 362 15.95 35.73 0.55
CA GLY A 362 17.36 36.16 0.40
C GLY A 362 17.53 37.68 0.24
N LYS A 363 16.53 38.48 0.62
CA LYS A 363 16.64 39.94 0.74
C LYS A 363 16.51 40.37 2.18
#